data_1ee4572a2f73d6f9d154cd357e7f4a58
#
_entry.id   1ee4572a2f73d6f9d154cd357e7f4a58
#
_cell.length_a   1.000
_cell.length_b   1.000
_cell.length_c   1.000
_cell.angle_alpha   90.00
_cell.angle_beta   90.00
_cell.angle_gamma   90.00
#
_symmetry.space_group_name_H-M   'P 1'
#
loop_
_entity.id
_entity.type
_entity.pdbx_description
1 polymer ?
#
loop_
_entity_poly.entity_id
_entity_poly.type
_entity_poly.pdbx_seq_one_letter_code
_entity_poly.pdbx_strand_id
1 'polypeptide(L)'
;MAAGENQKLKMLYLVKIFSEETDDSHALSLQEIAGLLESYGVNAERKTLYKDFDELAKFGLEILSEQAGRNVLYHLATRQFELPELKLLVDAVQGSRFITEKKSRQLIKKLESLASRYDAQRLQRQVLIAGRIKAMNESIYYNVDMLHDAINSDRQIRFQYFQWNVHKEQELRHGGEWYRISPWCLLWDDENYYLVAYDANDRKIKHYRVDKILHLSITDKPREGKQQFKEFDAAKYSRSLFGMYGGKLMRVTLEGRADKVGPLIDRFGKDITILPQGEDRFTASVEVSASRHFIAWIIALGDGIRITGHAGKLFSSRPLMFDWKDWFQPG
;
A
#
# COMPACT_ATOMS: atom_id res chain seq x y z
N MET A 1 -40.67 -28.45 -25.25
CA MET A 1 -40.72 -27.30 -24.30
C MET A 1 -39.88 -26.17 -24.91
N ALA A 2 -40.40 -24.95 -24.98
CA ALA A 2 -39.64 -23.83 -25.48
C ALA A 2 -38.42 -23.60 -24.57
N ALA A 3 -37.26 -23.41 -25.17
CA ALA A 3 -36.05 -23.05 -24.42
C ALA A 3 -36.34 -21.73 -23.69
N GLY A 4 -36.05 -21.65 -22.40
CA GLY A 4 -36.20 -20.41 -21.61
C GLY A 4 -35.45 -19.27 -22.25
N GLU A 5 -35.94 -18.04 -22.09
CA GLU A 5 -35.44 -16.82 -22.74
C GLU A 5 -33.92 -16.62 -22.54
N ASN A 6 -33.38 -17.04 -21.37
CA ASN A 6 -31.98 -16.86 -20.97
C ASN A 6 -31.18 -18.18 -20.90
N GLN A 7 -31.60 -19.25 -21.58
CA GLN A 7 -30.97 -20.57 -21.48
C GLN A 7 -29.47 -20.56 -21.84
N LYS A 8 -29.01 -19.68 -22.76
CA LYS A 8 -27.62 -19.53 -23.12
C LYS A 8 -26.75 -18.92 -21.98
N LEU A 9 -27.38 -18.22 -21.03
CA LEU A 9 -26.72 -17.59 -19.88
C LEU A 9 -26.71 -18.50 -18.64
N LYS A 10 -27.24 -19.73 -18.74
CA LYS A 10 -27.36 -20.67 -17.61
C LYS A 10 -26.07 -20.83 -16.84
N MET A 11 -24.95 -21.08 -17.52
CA MET A 11 -23.66 -21.29 -16.89
C MET A 11 -23.18 -20.03 -16.15
N LEU A 12 -23.38 -18.86 -16.72
CA LEU A 12 -23.01 -17.58 -16.09
C LEU A 12 -23.85 -17.31 -14.84
N TYR A 13 -25.15 -17.64 -14.88
CA TYR A 13 -25.98 -17.50 -13.69
C TYR A 13 -25.63 -18.53 -12.62
N LEU A 14 -25.23 -19.77 -12.99
CA LEU A 14 -24.74 -20.76 -12.04
C LEU A 14 -23.46 -20.24 -11.35
N VAL A 15 -22.49 -19.71 -12.11
CA VAL A 15 -21.29 -19.09 -11.53
C VAL A 15 -21.67 -17.99 -10.57
N LYS A 16 -22.59 -17.11 -10.96
CA LYS A 16 -23.06 -16.01 -10.11
C LYS A 16 -23.71 -16.54 -8.82
N ILE A 17 -24.63 -17.48 -8.91
CA ILE A 17 -25.32 -18.07 -7.76
C ILE A 17 -24.33 -18.69 -6.79
N PHE A 18 -23.42 -19.54 -7.27
CA PHE A 18 -22.42 -20.17 -6.42
C PHE A 18 -21.45 -19.18 -5.80
N SER A 19 -21.05 -18.17 -6.55
CA SER A 19 -20.12 -17.14 -6.04
C SER A 19 -20.77 -16.24 -4.98
N GLU A 20 -22.03 -15.85 -5.16
CA GLU A 20 -22.72 -14.89 -4.30
C GLU A 20 -23.48 -15.56 -3.14
N GLU A 21 -24.06 -16.76 -3.36
CA GLU A 21 -25.01 -17.38 -2.44
C GLU A 21 -24.42 -18.52 -1.61
N THR A 22 -23.19 -18.96 -1.90
CA THR A 22 -22.56 -20.07 -1.17
C THR A 22 -21.20 -19.70 -0.61
N ASP A 23 -20.76 -20.36 0.44
CA ASP A 23 -19.43 -20.39 1.02
C ASP A 23 -19.27 -21.69 1.84
N ASP A 24 -18.15 -21.87 2.57
CA ASP A 24 -17.87 -23.05 3.39
C ASP A 24 -18.92 -23.32 4.49
N SER A 25 -19.71 -22.32 4.84
CA SER A 25 -20.76 -22.41 5.88
C SER A 25 -22.17 -22.34 5.33
N HIS A 26 -22.32 -22.00 4.05
CA HIS A 26 -23.60 -21.79 3.39
C HIS A 26 -23.62 -22.53 2.07
N ALA A 27 -24.41 -23.57 2.00
CA ALA A 27 -24.58 -24.41 0.81
C ALA A 27 -26.02 -24.43 0.40
N LEU A 28 -26.31 -24.72 -0.89
CA LEU A 28 -27.64 -24.73 -1.49
C LEU A 28 -28.02 -26.13 -1.93
N SER A 29 -29.29 -26.50 -1.75
CA SER A 29 -29.87 -27.67 -2.34
C SER A 29 -30.13 -27.48 -3.86
N LEU A 30 -30.26 -28.57 -4.61
CA LEU A 30 -30.62 -28.51 -6.05
C LEU A 30 -31.93 -27.76 -6.29
N GLN A 31 -32.89 -27.86 -5.35
CA GLN A 31 -34.15 -27.16 -5.46
C GLN A 31 -33.99 -25.64 -5.34
N GLU A 32 -33.17 -25.18 -4.39
CA GLU A 32 -32.86 -23.77 -4.23
C GLU A 32 -32.08 -23.21 -5.43
N ILE A 33 -31.09 -23.97 -5.96
CA ILE A 33 -30.34 -23.59 -7.17
C ILE A 33 -31.30 -23.47 -8.37
N ALA A 34 -32.21 -24.43 -8.55
CA ALA A 34 -33.20 -24.38 -9.65
C ALA A 34 -34.15 -23.18 -9.50
N GLY A 35 -34.61 -22.89 -8.27
CA GLY A 35 -35.45 -21.72 -7.99
C GLY A 35 -34.74 -20.38 -8.26
N LEU A 36 -33.43 -20.27 -7.89
CA LEU A 36 -32.63 -19.11 -8.20
C LEU A 36 -32.42 -18.94 -9.72
N LEU A 37 -32.17 -20.02 -10.45
CA LEU A 37 -32.08 -19.98 -11.92
C LEU A 37 -33.41 -19.55 -12.56
N GLU A 38 -34.53 -20.03 -12.04
CA GLU A 38 -35.86 -19.64 -12.52
C GLU A 38 -36.10 -18.14 -12.34
N SER A 39 -35.62 -17.54 -11.25
CA SER A 39 -35.68 -16.08 -11.05
C SER A 39 -34.94 -15.29 -12.12
N TYR A 40 -33.96 -15.90 -12.78
CA TYR A 40 -33.23 -15.35 -13.93
C TYR A 40 -33.84 -15.74 -15.28
N GLY A 41 -34.99 -16.37 -15.29
CA GLY A 41 -35.66 -16.85 -16.52
C GLY A 41 -35.01 -18.09 -17.14
N VAL A 42 -34.28 -18.87 -16.34
CA VAL A 42 -33.61 -20.11 -16.78
C VAL A 42 -34.28 -21.33 -16.17
N ASN A 43 -34.82 -22.19 -16.99
CA ASN A 43 -35.35 -23.48 -16.55
C ASN A 43 -34.22 -24.50 -16.45
N ALA A 44 -34.08 -25.15 -15.30
CA ALA A 44 -33.08 -26.17 -15.06
C ALA A 44 -33.67 -27.45 -14.48
N GLU A 45 -33.46 -28.55 -15.17
CA GLU A 45 -33.80 -29.89 -14.67
C GLU A 45 -32.64 -30.43 -13.83
N ARG A 46 -32.98 -31.20 -12.78
CA ARG A 46 -32.01 -31.82 -11.87
C ARG A 46 -30.86 -32.57 -12.57
N LYS A 47 -31.19 -33.35 -13.61
CA LYS A 47 -30.20 -34.14 -14.35
C LYS A 47 -29.24 -33.28 -15.16
N THR A 48 -29.64 -32.10 -15.59
CA THR A 48 -28.77 -31.18 -16.33
C THR A 48 -27.84 -30.42 -15.40
N LEU A 49 -28.26 -30.13 -14.16
CA LEU A 49 -27.41 -29.43 -13.18
C LEU A 49 -26.14 -30.19 -12.84
N TYR A 50 -26.21 -31.54 -12.72
CA TYR A 50 -25.00 -32.32 -12.48
C TYR A 50 -23.98 -32.20 -13.61
N LYS A 51 -24.43 -32.22 -14.87
CA LYS A 51 -23.55 -32.00 -16.02
C LYS A 51 -22.99 -30.60 -16.04
N ASP A 52 -23.79 -29.60 -15.65
CA ASP A 52 -23.34 -28.22 -15.57
C ASP A 52 -22.27 -28.06 -14.49
N PHE A 53 -22.36 -28.75 -13.35
CA PHE A 53 -21.33 -28.73 -12.29
C PHE A 53 -20.03 -29.41 -12.79
N ASP A 54 -20.13 -30.50 -13.54
CA ASP A 54 -18.95 -31.13 -14.16
C ASP A 54 -18.26 -30.19 -15.16
N GLU A 55 -19.04 -29.41 -15.93
CA GLU A 55 -18.51 -28.42 -16.87
C GLU A 55 -17.89 -27.23 -16.12
N LEU A 56 -18.49 -26.78 -15.00
CA LEU A 56 -17.89 -25.75 -14.13
C LEU A 56 -16.56 -26.23 -13.53
N ALA A 57 -16.48 -27.48 -13.10
CA ALA A 57 -15.27 -28.08 -12.59
C ALA A 57 -14.14 -28.10 -13.64
N LYS A 58 -14.46 -28.43 -14.91
CA LYS A 58 -13.50 -28.33 -16.03
C LYS A 58 -13.03 -26.92 -16.30
N PHE A 59 -13.88 -25.94 -16.03
CA PHE A 59 -13.51 -24.50 -16.13
C PHE A 59 -12.66 -24.02 -14.94
N GLY A 60 -12.50 -24.85 -13.90
CA GLY A 60 -11.73 -24.53 -12.69
C GLY A 60 -12.57 -24.03 -11.51
N LEU A 61 -13.90 -24.18 -11.58
CA LEU A 61 -14.83 -23.86 -10.51
C LEU A 61 -15.36 -25.15 -9.89
N GLU A 62 -14.76 -25.61 -8.82
CA GLU A 62 -15.13 -26.85 -8.15
C GLU A 62 -16.34 -26.65 -7.25
N ILE A 63 -17.41 -27.41 -7.54
CA ILE A 63 -18.63 -27.44 -6.74
C ILE A 63 -18.58 -28.68 -5.87
N LEU A 64 -18.44 -28.51 -4.57
CA LEU A 64 -18.47 -29.57 -3.59
C LEU A 64 -19.90 -29.85 -3.14
N SER A 65 -20.14 -31.11 -2.77
CA SER A 65 -21.42 -31.55 -2.22
C SER A 65 -21.19 -32.12 -0.82
N GLU A 66 -22.10 -31.78 0.09
CA GLU A 66 -22.11 -32.32 1.45
C GLU A 66 -23.52 -32.90 1.78
N GLN A 67 -23.52 -33.96 2.60
CA GLN A 67 -24.76 -34.59 3.04
C GLN A 67 -25.27 -33.86 4.29
N ALA A 68 -26.42 -33.21 4.20
CA ALA A 68 -27.10 -32.55 5.31
C ALA A 68 -28.45 -33.29 5.60
N GLY A 69 -28.41 -34.27 6.47
CA GLY A 69 -29.54 -35.13 6.77
C GLY A 69 -30.01 -35.92 5.53
N ARG A 70 -31.21 -35.63 5.04
CA ARG A 70 -31.76 -36.26 3.83
C ARG A 70 -31.44 -35.50 2.53
N ASN A 71 -30.91 -34.32 2.62
CA ASN A 71 -30.59 -33.44 1.49
C ASN A 71 -29.09 -33.45 1.19
N VAL A 72 -28.78 -33.24 -0.08
CA VAL A 72 -27.42 -32.95 -0.53
C VAL A 72 -27.34 -31.44 -0.81
N LEU A 73 -26.39 -30.77 -0.22
CA LEU A 73 -26.14 -29.34 -0.40
C LEU A 73 -24.86 -29.13 -1.21
N TYR A 74 -24.81 -28.05 -1.95
CA TYR A 74 -23.75 -27.74 -2.89
C TYR A 74 -23.18 -26.35 -2.60
N HIS A 75 -21.87 -26.21 -2.61
CA HIS A 75 -21.20 -24.93 -2.47
C HIS A 75 -19.94 -24.84 -3.36
N LEU A 76 -19.51 -23.64 -3.67
CA LEU A 76 -18.28 -23.38 -4.41
C LEU A 76 -17.08 -23.48 -3.48
N ALA A 77 -16.18 -24.45 -3.74
CA ALA A 77 -14.94 -24.62 -2.99
C ALA A 77 -13.82 -23.73 -3.50
N THR A 78 -13.74 -23.52 -4.82
CA THR A 78 -12.66 -22.74 -5.44
C THR A 78 -13.01 -21.26 -5.45
N ARG A 79 -12.36 -20.49 -4.59
CA ARG A 79 -12.48 -19.03 -4.58
C ARG A 79 -11.16 -18.40 -4.96
N GLN A 80 -11.24 -17.24 -5.60
CA GLN A 80 -10.06 -16.48 -6.01
C GLN A 80 -9.29 -15.94 -4.80
N PHE A 81 -10.01 -15.64 -3.73
CA PHE A 81 -9.45 -15.18 -2.45
C PHE A 81 -10.14 -15.89 -1.30
N GLU A 82 -9.37 -16.26 -0.29
CA GLU A 82 -9.88 -16.68 1.00
C GLU A 82 -10.40 -15.49 1.83
N LEU A 83 -11.34 -15.72 2.74
CA LEU A 83 -11.89 -14.67 3.58
C LEU A 83 -10.81 -13.92 4.40
N PRO A 84 -9.78 -14.58 4.99
CA PRO A 84 -8.69 -13.88 5.66
C PRO A 84 -7.90 -12.94 4.75
N GLU A 85 -7.68 -13.34 3.48
CA GLU A 85 -6.97 -12.51 2.49
C GLU A 85 -7.79 -11.25 2.14
N LEU A 86 -9.11 -11.42 1.91
CA LEU A 86 -10.00 -10.28 1.68
C LEU A 86 -10.04 -9.32 2.87
N LYS A 87 -10.02 -9.84 4.11
CA LYS A 87 -9.93 -9.01 5.32
C LYS A 87 -8.66 -8.16 5.31
N LEU A 88 -7.50 -8.75 5.02
CA LEU A 88 -6.23 -8.01 4.94
C LEU A 88 -6.27 -6.93 3.86
N LEU A 89 -6.88 -7.22 2.69
CA LEU A 89 -7.03 -6.23 1.62
C LEU A 89 -7.96 -5.08 2.02
N VAL A 90 -9.09 -5.37 2.66
CA VAL A 90 -10.02 -4.36 3.19
C VAL A 90 -9.33 -3.49 4.23
N ASP A 91 -8.59 -4.09 5.17
CA ASP A 91 -7.85 -3.38 6.21
C ASP A 91 -6.77 -2.47 5.60
N ALA A 92 -6.03 -2.96 4.59
CA ALA A 92 -5.03 -2.17 3.87
C ALA A 92 -5.65 -0.95 3.17
N VAL A 93 -6.80 -1.13 2.49
CA VAL A 93 -7.53 -0.03 1.83
C VAL A 93 -8.07 0.95 2.87
N GLN A 94 -8.66 0.46 3.96
CA GLN A 94 -9.25 1.29 4.99
C GLN A 94 -8.20 2.03 5.79
N GLY A 95 -7.07 1.37 6.09
CA GLY A 95 -5.93 1.92 6.82
C GLY A 95 -5.12 2.93 6.02
N SER A 96 -5.18 2.92 4.71
CA SER A 96 -4.38 3.81 3.87
C SER A 96 -4.79 5.27 4.01
N ARG A 97 -3.84 6.13 4.37
CA ARG A 97 -4.01 7.60 4.33
C ARG A 97 -4.03 8.13 2.92
N PHE A 98 -3.37 7.45 2.01
CA PHE A 98 -3.23 7.84 0.62
C PHE A 98 -4.55 7.77 -0.15
N ILE A 99 -5.42 6.79 0.15
CA ILE A 99 -6.68 6.59 -0.52
C ILE A 99 -7.76 7.46 0.13
N THR A 100 -8.47 8.28 -0.67
CA THR A 100 -9.57 9.11 -0.15
C THR A 100 -10.68 8.26 0.44
N GLU A 101 -11.48 8.83 1.35
CA GLU A 101 -12.60 8.12 1.98
C GLU A 101 -13.61 7.58 0.97
N LYS A 102 -13.95 8.39 -0.03
CA LYS A 102 -14.86 8.00 -1.11
C LYS A 102 -14.31 6.83 -1.93
N LYS A 103 -13.02 6.88 -2.28
CA LYS A 103 -12.36 5.81 -3.06
C LYS A 103 -12.19 4.54 -2.24
N SER A 104 -11.88 4.65 -0.95
CA SER A 104 -11.81 3.50 -0.05
C SER A 104 -13.14 2.74 -0.03
N ARG A 105 -14.27 3.45 0.17
CA ARG A 105 -15.59 2.83 0.13
C ARG A 105 -15.88 2.11 -1.20
N GLN A 106 -15.50 2.71 -2.32
CA GLN A 106 -15.68 2.08 -3.64
C GLN A 106 -14.83 0.83 -3.81
N LEU A 107 -13.57 0.84 -3.36
CA LEU A 107 -12.67 -0.30 -3.43
C LEU A 107 -13.12 -1.43 -2.51
N ILE A 108 -13.50 -1.12 -1.27
CA ILE A 108 -14.02 -2.08 -0.32
C ILE A 108 -15.27 -2.78 -0.90
N LYS A 109 -16.20 -2.02 -1.48
CA LYS A 109 -17.38 -2.60 -2.12
C LYS A 109 -17.02 -3.56 -3.28
N LYS A 110 -15.94 -3.30 -4.02
CA LYS A 110 -15.44 -4.21 -5.04
C LYS A 110 -14.80 -5.46 -4.43
N LEU A 111 -14.07 -5.34 -3.33
CA LEU A 111 -13.51 -6.48 -2.60
C LEU A 111 -14.63 -7.35 -2.00
N GLU A 112 -15.67 -6.74 -1.44
CA GLU A 112 -16.85 -7.44 -0.93
C GLU A 112 -17.53 -8.28 -2.02
N SER A 113 -17.56 -7.82 -3.27
CA SER A 113 -18.16 -8.58 -4.39
C SER A 113 -17.34 -9.80 -4.82
N LEU A 114 -16.15 -10.02 -4.28
CA LEU A 114 -15.36 -11.25 -4.48
C LEU A 114 -15.68 -12.35 -3.46
N ALA A 115 -16.47 -12.04 -2.44
CA ALA A 115 -16.92 -12.95 -1.40
C ALA A 115 -18.40 -13.34 -1.60
N SER A 116 -18.86 -14.37 -0.85
CA SER A 116 -20.29 -14.60 -0.70
C SER A 116 -20.98 -13.41 -0.02
N ARG A 117 -22.30 -13.29 -0.19
CA ARG A 117 -23.07 -12.25 0.52
C ARG A 117 -22.96 -12.34 2.05
N TYR A 118 -22.72 -13.54 2.57
CA TYR A 118 -22.55 -13.77 4.01
C TYR A 118 -21.18 -13.31 4.48
N ASP A 119 -20.14 -13.65 3.77
CA ASP A 119 -18.79 -13.23 4.08
C ASP A 119 -18.58 -11.73 3.81
N ALA A 120 -19.21 -11.15 2.78
CA ALA A 120 -19.22 -9.72 2.53
C ALA A 120 -19.73 -8.92 3.73
N GLN A 121 -20.79 -9.40 4.43
CA GLN A 121 -21.28 -8.78 5.66
C GLN A 121 -20.25 -8.87 6.80
N ARG A 122 -19.42 -9.90 6.84
CA ARG A 122 -18.33 -10.05 7.83
C ARG A 122 -17.16 -9.12 7.55
N LEU A 123 -16.92 -8.77 6.28
CA LEU A 123 -15.87 -7.82 5.89
C LEU A 123 -16.18 -6.39 6.36
N GLN A 124 -17.46 -6.00 6.42
CA GLN A 124 -17.87 -4.64 6.79
C GLN A 124 -17.67 -4.30 8.29
N ARG A 125 -17.46 -5.28 9.16
CA ARG A 125 -17.60 -5.10 10.63
C ARG A 125 -16.28 -4.95 11.38
N GLN A 126 -15.09 -5.00 10.75
CA GLN A 126 -13.94 -5.44 11.52
C GLN A 126 -12.83 -4.45 11.83
N VAL A 127 -12.68 -3.31 11.17
CA VAL A 127 -11.64 -2.37 11.59
C VAL A 127 -12.17 -0.94 11.66
N LEU A 128 -12.49 -0.49 12.86
CA LEU A 128 -12.61 0.93 13.17
C LEU A 128 -11.20 1.52 13.25
N ILE A 129 -10.69 2.01 12.14
CA ILE A 129 -9.49 2.86 12.17
C ILE A 129 -9.94 4.26 12.60
N ALA A 130 -10.07 4.41 13.91
CA ALA A 130 -10.52 5.65 14.51
C ALA A 130 -9.55 6.80 14.20
N GLY A 131 -10.08 7.91 13.70
CA GLY A 131 -9.37 9.18 13.61
C GLY A 131 -8.31 9.29 12.51
N ARG A 132 -8.25 8.38 11.54
CA ARG A 132 -7.25 8.42 10.48
C ARG A 132 -7.62 9.47 9.42
N ILE A 133 -6.80 10.51 9.32
CA ILE A 133 -6.98 11.58 8.32
C ILE A 133 -6.57 11.01 6.95
N LYS A 134 -7.55 10.87 6.07
CA LYS A 134 -7.33 10.43 4.68
C LYS A 134 -7.00 11.59 3.75
N ALA A 135 -6.34 11.30 2.63
CA ALA A 135 -6.08 12.29 1.60
C ALA A 135 -7.38 12.87 1.06
N MET A 136 -7.34 14.17 0.74
CA MET A 136 -8.48 14.89 0.15
C MET A 136 -8.36 15.02 -1.37
N ASN A 137 -7.21 14.74 -1.94
CA ASN A 137 -6.97 14.84 -3.37
C ASN A 137 -7.37 13.54 -4.09
N GLU A 138 -8.50 13.53 -4.77
CA GLU A 138 -9.00 12.36 -5.51
C GLU A 138 -8.17 12.03 -6.78
N SER A 139 -7.34 12.96 -7.26
CA SER A 139 -6.51 12.70 -8.44
C SER A 139 -5.23 11.89 -8.15
N ILE A 140 -4.95 11.59 -6.90
CA ILE A 140 -3.71 10.92 -6.47
C ILE A 140 -3.44 9.63 -7.26
N TYR A 141 -4.42 8.75 -7.41
CA TYR A 141 -4.20 7.48 -8.10
C TYR A 141 -3.99 7.67 -9.62
N TYR A 142 -4.62 8.68 -10.22
CA TYR A 142 -4.34 9.07 -11.60
C TYR A 142 -2.94 9.68 -11.73
N ASN A 143 -2.51 10.46 -10.73
CA ASN A 143 -1.15 10.98 -10.70
C ASN A 143 -0.12 9.84 -10.61
N VAL A 144 -0.36 8.82 -9.78
CA VAL A 144 0.52 7.64 -9.68
C VAL A 144 0.61 6.92 -11.02
N ASP A 145 -0.52 6.67 -11.67
CA ASP A 145 -0.60 6.01 -12.97
C ASP A 145 0.17 6.81 -14.04
N MET A 146 -0.12 8.11 -14.16
CA MET A 146 0.58 9.01 -15.08
C MET A 146 2.09 9.10 -14.80
N LEU A 147 2.51 9.02 -13.53
CA LEU A 147 3.93 8.99 -13.18
C LEU A 147 4.59 7.69 -13.62
N HIS A 148 3.93 6.54 -13.49
CA HIS A 148 4.41 5.27 -14.04
C HIS A 148 4.54 5.35 -15.57
N ASP A 149 3.55 5.91 -16.26
CA ASP A 149 3.61 6.10 -17.71
C ASP A 149 4.78 6.99 -18.14
N ALA A 150 5.00 8.10 -17.43
CA ALA A 150 6.13 8.98 -17.70
C ALA A 150 7.48 8.30 -17.47
N ILE A 151 7.59 7.48 -16.42
CA ILE A 151 8.80 6.70 -16.11
C ILE A 151 9.03 5.65 -17.19
N ASN A 152 8.01 4.90 -17.60
CA ASN A 152 8.10 3.84 -18.58
C ASN A 152 8.39 4.37 -20.00
N SER A 153 7.84 5.54 -20.34
CA SER A 153 8.05 6.19 -21.64
C SER A 153 9.31 7.06 -21.71
N ASP A 154 10.12 7.12 -20.66
CA ASP A 154 11.34 7.93 -20.57
C ASP A 154 11.09 9.43 -20.81
N ARG A 155 10.02 10.00 -20.23
CA ARG A 155 9.58 11.37 -20.46
C ARG A 155 9.66 12.22 -19.19
N GLN A 156 9.93 13.52 -19.39
CA GLN A 156 9.80 14.53 -18.33
C GLN A 156 8.32 14.81 -18.07
N ILE A 157 8.08 15.33 -16.87
CA ILE A 157 6.76 15.79 -16.44
C ILE A 157 6.78 17.25 -16.09
N ARG A 158 5.60 17.85 -16.10
CA ARG A 158 5.36 19.16 -15.49
C ARG A 158 4.16 19.09 -14.56
N PHE A 159 4.20 19.84 -13.47
CA PHE A 159 3.12 19.94 -12.50
C PHE A 159 3.23 21.21 -11.67
N GLN A 160 2.17 21.54 -10.93
CA GLN A 160 2.17 22.51 -9.86
C GLN A 160 2.18 21.80 -8.51
N TYR A 161 2.74 22.41 -7.48
CA TYR A 161 2.90 21.81 -6.17
C TYR A 161 2.31 22.71 -5.10
N PHE A 162 1.46 22.18 -4.21
CA PHE A 162 0.82 22.98 -3.18
C PHE A 162 1.37 22.68 -1.77
N GLN A 163 1.16 23.62 -0.90
CA GLN A 163 1.33 23.52 0.55
C GLN A 163 0.06 24.02 1.25
N TRP A 164 -0.11 23.63 2.51
CA TRP A 164 -1.16 24.20 3.34
C TRP A 164 -0.67 25.51 3.98
N ASN A 165 -1.48 26.55 3.93
CA ASN A 165 -1.22 27.76 4.67
C ASN A 165 -1.81 27.68 6.11
N VAL A 166 -1.61 28.72 6.91
CA VAL A 166 -2.09 28.78 8.29
C VAL A 166 -3.64 28.80 8.40
N HIS A 167 -4.32 29.16 7.32
CA HIS A 167 -5.78 29.15 7.22
C HIS A 167 -6.34 27.80 6.74
N LYS A 168 -5.48 26.77 6.60
CA LYS A 168 -5.83 25.42 6.11
C LYS A 168 -6.30 25.41 4.65
N GLU A 169 -5.83 26.35 3.85
CA GLU A 169 -6.11 26.45 2.41
C GLU A 169 -4.92 25.94 1.61
N GLN A 170 -5.20 25.40 0.43
CA GLN A 170 -4.15 24.98 -0.49
C GLN A 170 -3.55 26.21 -1.19
N GLU A 171 -2.26 26.42 -0.98
CA GLU A 171 -1.50 27.49 -1.61
C GLU A 171 -0.45 26.90 -2.56
N LEU A 172 -0.43 27.37 -3.80
CA LEU A 172 0.58 26.92 -4.76
C LEU A 172 1.97 27.47 -4.36
N ARG A 173 2.95 26.60 -4.30
CA ARG A 173 4.32 26.99 -4.02
C ARG A 173 4.91 27.77 -5.18
N HIS A 174 5.88 28.65 -4.87
CA HIS A 174 6.56 29.51 -5.84
C HIS A 174 5.60 30.34 -6.71
N GLY A 175 4.51 30.86 -6.12
CA GLY A 175 3.53 31.67 -6.84
C GLY A 175 2.80 30.93 -7.97
N GLY A 176 2.76 29.61 -7.92
CA GLY A 176 2.11 28.79 -8.95
C GLY A 176 2.99 28.42 -10.15
N GLU A 177 4.30 28.64 -10.06
CA GLU A 177 5.23 28.21 -11.11
C GLU A 177 5.18 26.70 -11.36
N TRP A 178 5.40 26.35 -12.63
CA TRP A 178 5.43 24.96 -13.05
C TRP A 178 6.77 24.31 -12.76
N TYR A 179 6.73 23.23 -12.01
CA TYR A 179 7.87 22.33 -11.88
C TYR A 179 8.01 21.52 -13.17
N ARG A 180 9.24 21.40 -13.70
CA ARG A 180 9.59 20.57 -14.85
C ARG A 180 10.75 19.70 -14.43
N ILE A 181 10.50 18.40 -14.31
CA ILE A 181 11.44 17.45 -13.74
C ILE A 181 11.42 16.12 -14.49
N SER A 182 12.47 15.33 -14.27
CA SER A 182 12.62 13.98 -14.82
C SER A 182 12.25 12.97 -13.73
N PRO A 183 11.10 12.27 -13.82
CA PRO A 183 10.67 11.27 -12.84
C PRO A 183 11.50 10.00 -12.98
N TRP A 184 11.96 9.40 -11.87
CA TRP A 184 12.80 8.20 -11.90
C TRP A 184 12.18 7.01 -11.22
N CYS A 185 11.63 7.16 -10.04
CA CYS A 185 10.88 6.11 -9.36
C CYS A 185 9.86 6.68 -8.39
N LEU A 186 8.91 5.84 -8.01
CA LEU A 186 8.00 6.08 -6.91
C LEU A 186 8.45 5.26 -5.71
N LEU A 187 8.51 5.88 -4.55
CA LEU A 187 8.76 5.24 -3.27
C LEU A 187 7.54 5.36 -2.38
N TRP A 188 7.25 4.30 -1.65
CA TRP A 188 6.24 4.29 -0.61
C TRP A 188 6.92 4.43 0.75
N ASP A 189 6.66 5.51 1.47
CA ASP A 189 7.19 5.77 2.82
C ASP A 189 6.15 6.49 3.66
N ASP A 190 6.01 6.09 4.93
CA ASP A 190 5.04 6.64 5.89
C ASP A 190 3.64 6.87 5.26
N GLU A 191 3.14 5.81 4.60
CA GLU A 191 1.82 5.78 3.96
C GLU A 191 1.58 6.84 2.86
N ASN A 192 2.64 7.36 2.27
CA ASN A 192 2.57 8.29 1.15
C ASN A 192 3.43 7.80 -0.03
N TYR A 193 2.98 8.11 -1.24
CA TYR A 193 3.84 8.01 -2.40
C TYR A 193 4.73 9.24 -2.52
N TYR A 194 5.99 8.97 -2.74
CA TYR A 194 6.99 9.99 -3.04
C TYR A 194 7.57 9.75 -4.43
N LEU A 195 7.52 10.78 -5.25
CA LEU A 195 8.23 10.80 -6.50
C LEU A 195 9.68 11.17 -6.24
N VAL A 196 10.60 10.29 -6.61
CA VAL A 196 12.04 10.60 -6.70
C VAL A 196 12.32 11.05 -8.12
N ALA A 197 12.80 12.27 -8.27
CA ALA A 197 12.99 12.90 -9.57
C ALA A 197 14.31 13.67 -9.63
N TYR A 198 14.84 13.82 -10.84
CA TYR A 198 15.98 14.69 -11.12
C TYR A 198 15.50 16.06 -11.57
N ASP A 199 15.96 17.10 -10.89
CA ASP A 199 15.77 18.48 -11.27
C ASP A 199 17.02 18.98 -11.99
N ALA A 200 16.91 19.26 -13.28
CA ALA A 200 18.02 19.69 -14.12
C ALA A 200 18.48 21.11 -13.78
N ASN A 201 17.58 21.98 -13.30
CA ASN A 201 17.93 23.35 -12.92
C ASN A 201 18.86 23.36 -11.71
N ASP A 202 18.55 22.58 -10.70
CA ASP A 202 19.34 22.49 -9.47
C ASP A 202 20.41 21.40 -9.53
N ARG A 203 20.38 20.55 -10.56
CA ARG A 203 21.23 19.37 -10.75
C ARG A 203 21.21 18.43 -9.54
N LYS A 204 20.02 18.22 -8.97
CA LYS A 204 19.80 17.45 -7.73
C LYS A 204 18.67 16.46 -7.86
N ILE A 205 18.76 15.38 -7.08
CA ILE A 205 17.63 14.50 -6.82
C ILE A 205 16.72 15.17 -5.80
N LYS A 206 15.45 15.26 -6.11
CA LYS A 206 14.40 15.82 -5.26
C LYS A 206 13.29 14.84 -5.02
N HIS A 207 12.58 15.02 -3.90
CA HIS A 207 11.42 14.21 -3.52
C HIS A 207 10.17 15.08 -3.50
N TYR A 208 9.10 14.55 -4.06
CA TYR A 208 7.81 15.22 -4.08
C TYR A 208 6.74 14.25 -3.60
N ARG A 209 5.95 14.67 -2.63
CA ARG A 209 4.76 13.90 -2.22
C ARG A 209 3.73 13.96 -3.34
N VAL A 210 3.26 12.80 -3.78
CA VAL A 210 2.35 12.70 -4.93
C VAL A 210 0.97 13.30 -4.62
N ASP A 211 0.54 13.26 -3.36
CA ASP A 211 -0.71 13.87 -2.89
C ASP A 211 -0.75 15.40 -2.99
N LYS A 212 0.44 16.04 -3.10
CA LYS A 212 0.59 17.50 -3.25
C LYS A 212 0.82 17.95 -4.70
N ILE A 213 0.82 17.03 -5.64
CA ILE A 213 0.98 17.31 -7.06
C ILE A 213 -0.39 17.66 -7.66
N LEU A 214 -0.46 18.79 -8.34
CA LEU A 214 -1.63 19.25 -9.09
C LEU A 214 -1.27 19.46 -10.56
N HIS A 215 -2.25 19.30 -11.44
CA HIS A 215 -2.13 19.56 -12.88
C HIS A 215 -0.96 18.82 -13.55
N LEU A 216 -0.73 17.57 -13.12
CA LEU A 216 0.33 16.72 -13.67
C LEU A 216 0.10 16.49 -15.16
N SER A 217 1.16 16.61 -15.95
CA SER A 217 1.17 16.20 -17.36
C SER A 217 2.54 15.73 -17.80
N ILE A 218 2.55 14.76 -18.71
CA ILE A 218 3.76 14.25 -19.37
C ILE A 218 4.15 15.23 -20.48
N THR A 219 5.45 15.44 -20.68
CA THR A 219 5.97 16.30 -21.74
C THR A 219 6.64 15.47 -22.85
N ASP A 220 6.89 16.08 -24.00
CA ASP A 220 7.60 15.43 -25.10
C ASP A 220 9.12 15.33 -24.89
N LYS A 221 9.65 15.91 -23.83
CA LYS A 221 11.08 15.91 -23.55
C LYS A 221 11.52 14.59 -22.89
N PRO A 222 12.67 14.03 -23.30
CA PRO A 222 13.23 12.85 -22.66
C PRO A 222 13.69 13.19 -21.24
N ARG A 223 13.75 12.16 -20.37
CA ARG A 223 14.27 12.32 -19.00
C ARG A 223 15.76 12.67 -19.01
N GLU A 224 16.14 13.45 -18.04
CA GLU A 224 17.52 13.78 -17.71
C GLU A 224 17.95 13.12 -16.41
N GLY A 225 19.25 13.13 -16.09
CA GLY A 225 19.76 12.60 -14.83
C GLY A 225 20.12 11.11 -14.87
N LYS A 226 20.22 10.47 -16.05
CA LYS A 226 20.54 9.04 -16.19
C LYS A 226 21.82 8.64 -15.44
N GLN A 227 22.80 9.53 -15.38
CA GLN A 227 24.07 9.26 -14.72
C GLN A 227 23.93 9.17 -13.20
N GLN A 228 23.04 9.99 -12.60
CA GLN A 228 22.76 10.00 -11.18
C GLN A 228 21.99 8.77 -10.71
N PHE A 229 21.30 8.09 -11.63
CA PHE A 229 20.50 6.90 -11.36
C PHE A 229 21.10 5.59 -11.89
N LYS A 230 22.32 5.62 -12.46
CA LYS A 230 22.96 4.42 -13.04
C LYS A 230 23.18 3.31 -12.01
N GLU A 231 23.52 3.67 -10.78
CA GLU A 231 23.76 2.76 -9.65
C GLU A 231 22.75 2.97 -8.50
N PHE A 232 21.59 3.52 -8.86
CA PHE A 232 20.57 3.85 -7.87
C PHE A 232 19.81 2.60 -7.44
N ASP A 233 20.02 2.21 -6.19
CA ASP A 233 19.24 1.16 -5.52
C ASP A 233 18.13 1.83 -4.71
N ALA A 234 16.89 1.73 -5.20
CA ALA A 234 15.72 2.32 -4.57
C ALA A 234 15.45 1.78 -3.14
N ALA A 235 15.75 0.49 -2.90
CA ALA A 235 15.55 -0.14 -1.60
C ALA A 235 16.59 0.37 -0.58
N LYS A 236 17.86 0.42 -0.96
CA LYS A 236 18.93 0.97 -0.13
C LYS A 236 18.70 2.46 0.12
N TYR A 237 18.30 3.19 -0.91
CA TYR A 237 18.01 4.62 -0.81
C TYR A 237 16.86 4.90 0.15
N SER A 238 15.73 4.21 0.00
CA SER A 238 14.58 4.36 0.90
C SER A 238 14.95 4.07 2.37
N ARG A 239 15.72 3.02 2.63
CA ARG A 239 16.19 2.68 3.98
C ARG A 239 17.08 3.76 4.59
N SER A 240 17.86 4.48 3.78
CA SER A 240 18.74 5.56 4.25
C SER A 240 18.00 6.85 4.58
N LEU A 241 16.79 7.06 4.07
CA LEU A 241 15.99 8.28 4.24
C LEU A 241 15.07 8.16 5.46
N PHE A 242 14.85 9.24 6.15
CA PHE A 242 13.89 9.36 7.25
C PHE A 242 12.81 10.38 6.84
N GLY A 243 11.58 9.92 6.66
CA GLY A 243 10.46 10.73 6.19
C GLY A 243 10.70 11.37 4.82
N MET A 244 11.49 10.70 3.96
CA MET A 244 11.88 11.18 2.63
C MET A 244 12.60 12.55 2.60
N TYR A 245 13.17 12.96 3.72
CA TYR A 245 14.03 14.15 3.77
C TYR A 245 15.44 13.80 3.32
N GLY A 246 15.84 14.37 2.19
CA GLY A 246 17.18 14.23 1.65
C GLY A 246 18.22 14.92 2.52
N GLY A 247 19.43 14.39 2.51
CA GLY A 247 20.59 14.92 3.19
C GLY A 247 21.85 14.29 2.62
N LYS A 248 23.01 14.63 3.18
CA LYS A 248 24.25 13.96 2.80
C LYS A 248 24.21 12.51 3.28
N LEU A 249 24.37 11.57 2.35
CA LEU A 249 24.51 10.17 2.69
C LEU A 249 25.82 9.95 3.46
N MET A 250 25.75 9.26 4.58
CA MET A 250 26.91 9.02 5.42
C MET A 250 26.76 7.79 6.28
N ARG A 251 27.88 7.23 6.66
CA ARG A 251 27.96 6.11 7.60
C ARG A 251 28.03 6.65 9.02
N VAL A 252 27.14 6.17 9.86
CA VAL A 252 27.01 6.56 11.27
C VAL A 252 27.22 5.31 12.13
N THR A 253 27.98 5.47 13.21
CA THR A 253 28.14 4.44 14.23
C THR A 253 27.20 4.73 15.38
N LEU A 254 26.37 3.75 15.71
CA LEU A 254 25.42 3.78 16.82
C LEU A 254 25.92 2.84 17.92
N GLU A 255 25.91 3.28 19.15
CA GLU A 255 26.11 2.43 20.31
C GLU A 255 24.80 2.34 21.08
N GLY A 256 24.36 1.14 21.43
CA GLY A 256 23.08 0.95 22.09
C GLY A 256 23.06 -0.19 23.09
N ARG A 257 21.99 -0.23 23.91
CA ARG A 257 21.67 -1.37 24.75
C ARG A 257 20.98 -2.47 23.93
N ALA A 258 21.07 -3.71 24.36
CA ALA A 258 20.53 -4.87 23.66
C ALA A 258 19.04 -4.74 23.32
N ASP A 259 18.22 -4.07 24.16
CA ASP A 259 16.79 -3.82 23.92
C ASP A 259 16.53 -2.91 22.69
N LYS A 260 17.54 -2.22 22.17
CA LYS A 260 17.44 -1.35 20.97
C LYS A 260 17.80 -2.03 19.67
N VAL A 261 18.19 -3.29 19.68
CA VAL A 261 18.52 -4.07 18.46
C VAL A 261 17.28 -4.25 17.58
N GLY A 262 16.11 -4.58 18.17
CA GLY A 262 14.87 -4.75 17.43
C GLY A 262 14.52 -3.54 16.55
N PRO A 263 14.37 -2.33 17.09
CA PRO A 263 14.13 -1.12 16.29
C PRO A 263 15.15 -0.86 15.18
N LEU A 264 16.43 -1.26 15.36
CA LEU A 264 17.42 -1.13 14.29
C LEU A 264 17.16 -2.13 13.17
N ILE A 265 16.88 -3.38 13.51
CA ILE A 265 16.55 -4.42 12.52
C ILE A 265 15.27 -4.06 11.77
N ASP A 266 14.25 -3.57 12.47
CA ASP A 266 12.99 -3.14 11.85
C ASP A 266 13.20 -2.00 10.85
N ARG A 267 14.13 -1.09 11.14
CA ARG A 267 14.40 0.05 10.27
C ARG A 267 15.36 -0.25 9.13
N PHE A 268 16.46 -0.93 9.41
CA PHE A 268 17.56 -1.10 8.46
C PHE A 268 17.65 -2.49 7.85
N GLY A 269 16.89 -3.46 8.37
CA GLY A 269 16.95 -4.86 7.98
C GLY A 269 18.02 -5.64 8.76
N LYS A 270 18.02 -6.97 8.58
CA LYS A 270 18.94 -7.87 9.29
C LYS A 270 20.39 -7.82 8.76
N ASP A 271 20.59 -7.22 7.59
CA ASP A 271 21.89 -7.20 6.90
C ASP A 271 22.86 -6.15 7.46
N ILE A 272 22.44 -5.35 8.46
CA ILE A 272 23.31 -4.38 9.11
C ILE A 272 24.35 -5.07 10.01
N THR A 273 25.54 -4.49 10.05
CA THR A 273 26.58 -4.99 10.95
C THR A 273 26.29 -4.55 12.38
N ILE A 274 26.01 -5.53 13.26
CA ILE A 274 25.86 -5.33 14.69
C ILE A 274 26.97 -6.12 15.38
N LEU A 275 27.77 -5.43 16.17
CA LEU A 275 28.87 -6.00 16.95
C LEU A 275 28.49 -5.98 18.43
N PRO A 276 28.29 -7.14 19.07
CA PRO A 276 28.03 -7.20 20.51
C PRO A 276 29.19 -6.62 21.31
N GLN A 277 28.84 -5.92 22.39
CA GLN A 277 29.78 -5.36 23.36
C GLN A 277 29.40 -5.83 24.77
N GLY A 278 29.88 -7.03 25.13
CA GLY A 278 29.39 -7.72 26.31
C GLY A 278 27.97 -8.29 26.11
N GLU A 279 27.23 -8.49 27.19
CA GLU A 279 25.90 -9.08 27.14
C GLU A 279 24.77 -8.06 26.86
N ASP A 280 24.96 -6.80 27.30
CA ASP A 280 23.90 -5.81 27.35
C ASP A 280 24.03 -4.67 26.31
N ARG A 281 25.11 -4.65 25.53
CA ARG A 281 25.43 -3.56 24.61
C ARG A 281 25.83 -4.03 23.24
N PHE A 282 25.68 -3.14 22.27
CA PHE A 282 26.14 -3.37 20.91
C PHE A 282 26.66 -2.08 20.27
N THR A 283 27.44 -2.24 19.21
CA THR A 283 27.78 -1.19 18.25
C THR A 283 27.25 -1.59 16.88
N ALA A 284 26.57 -0.66 16.20
CA ALA A 284 26.06 -0.88 14.84
C ALA A 284 26.56 0.20 13.88
N SER A 285 26.83 -0.18 12.64
CA SER A 285 27.20 0.75 11.57
C SER A 285 26.10 0.81 10.52
N VAL A 286 25.50 1.98 10.34
CA VAL A 286 24.38 2.20 9.43
C VAL A 286 24.68 3.34 8.45
N GLU A 287 24.15 3.24 7.24
CA GLU A 287 24.25 4.28 6.22
C GLU A 287 22.94 5.07 6.20
N VAL A 288 23.01 6.37 6.46
CA VAL A 288 21.84 7.23 6.60
C VAL A 288 22.01 8.55 5.86
N SER A 289 20.90 9.08 5.38
CA SER A 289 20.81 10.45 4.92
C SER A 289 20.70 11.38 6.14
N ALA A 290 21.75 12.16 6.38
CA ALA A 290 21.82 13.05 7.53
C ALA A 290 20.71 14.11 7.47
N SER A 291 19.69 13.93 8.26
CA SER A 291 18.51 14.80 8.29
C SER A 291 18.02 15.03 9.72
N ARG A 292 17.23 16.09 9.92
CA ARG A 292 16.57 16.34 11.21
C ARG A 292 15.66 15.19 11.62
N HIS A 293 15.07 14.47 10.64
CA HIS A 293 14.21 13.33 10.89
C HIS A 293 14.99 12.11 11.41
N PHE A 294 16.21 11.88 10.90
CA PHE A 294 17.09 10.87 11.48
C PHE A 294 17.39 11.17 12.95
N ILE A 295 17.72 12.42 13.29
CA ILE A 295 17.97 12.80 14.70
C ILE A 295 16.70 12.63 15.54
N ALA A 296 15.53 13.05 15.04
CA ALA A 296 14.26 12.85 15.74
C ALA A 296 13.96 11.36 15.98
N TRP A 297 14.29 10.48 15.03
CA TRP A 297 14.15 9.03 15.20
C TRP A 297 15.10 8.49 16.28
N ILE A 298 16.35 8.92 16.33
CA ILE A 298 17.28 8.55 17.41
C ILE A 298 16.73 9.00 18.77
N ILE A 299 16.23 10.24 18.86
CA ILE A 299 15.63 10.77 20.09
C ILE A 299 14.41 9.93 20.51
N ALA A 300 13.57 9.53 19.56
CA ALA A 300 12.38 8.69 19.82
C ALA A 300 12.71 7.30 20.37
N LEU A 301 13.93 6.78 20.13
CA LEU A 301 14.41 5.53 20.74
C LEU A 301 14.75 5.68 22.24
N GLY A 302 14.83 6.92 22.74
CA GLY A 302 15.06 7.22 24.16
C GLY A 302 16.49 6.95 24.64
N ASP A 303 16.60 6.77 25.95
CA ASP A 303 17.88 6.57 26.62
C ASP A 303 18.48 5.23 26.28
N GLY A 304 19.38 4.90 25.73
CA GLY A 304 19.91 3.54 25.48
C GLY A 304 20.45 3.36 24.09
N ILE A 305 20.45 4.47 23.31
CA ILE A 305 21.13 4.52 22.03
C ILE A 305 21.77 5.89 21.85
N ARG A 306 22.97 5.92 21.26
CA ARG A 306 23.70 7.17 20.96
C ARG A 306 24.50 7.06 19.67
N ILE A 307 24.76 8.20 19.05
CA ILE A 307 25.67 8.31 17.93
C ILE A 307 27.08 8.50 18.49
N THR A 308 28.01 7.56 18.22
CA THR A 308 29.39 7.59 18.73
C THR A 308 30.42 7.91 17.66
N GLY A 309 30.07 7.71 16.38
CA GLY A 309 30.98 8.01 15.27
C GLY A 309 30.21 8.41 14.02
N HIS A 310 30.81 9.27 13.23
CA HIS A 310 30.29 9.71 11.94
C HIS A 310 31.43 9.95 10.96
N ALA A 311 31.24 9.60 9.72
CA ALA A 311 32.15 9.94 8.66
C ALA A 311 31.79 11.35 8.15
N GLY A 312 32.42 12.37 8.71
CA GLY A 312 32.28 13.75 8.27
C GLY A 312 31.72 14.73 9.32
N LYS A 313 32.06 15.98 9.18
CA LYS A 313 31.62 17.10 10.06
C LYS A 313 30.14 17.42 9.80
N LEU A 314 29.23 16.69 10.42
CA LEU A 314 27.78 16.96 10.31
C LEU A 314 27.34 18.14 11.16
N PHE A 315 28.04 18.36 12.25
CA PHE A 315 27.73 19.38 13.25
C PHE A 315 29.01 20.08 13.61
N SER A 316 29.37 21.07 12.79
CA SER A 316 30.46 21.99 13.16
C SER A 316 30.01 22.75 14.40
N SER A 317 30.59 22.45 15.53
CA SER A 317 30.84 23.29 16.67
C SER A 317 30.40 22.84 18.07
N ARG A 318 29.64 21.73 18.24
CA ARG A 318 29.47 21.10 19.56
C ARG A 318 29.26 19.59 19.43
N PRO A 319 29.86 18.73 20.29
CA PRO A 319 29.40 17.37 20.41
C PRO A 319 27.94 17.43 20.86
N LEU A 320 27.03 16.87 20.04
CA LEU A 320 25.66 16.64 20.48
C LEU A 320 25.66 15.54 21.54
N MET A 321 26.09 15.87 22.74
CA MET A 321 25.49 15.31 23.93
C MET A 321 24.14 16.02 24.07
N PHE A 322 23.13 15.52 23.34
CA PHE A 322 21.77 15.89 23.64
C PHE A 322 21.43 15.22 24.98
N ASP A 323 21.56 15.96 26.04
CA ASP A 323 20.87 15.63 27.27
C ASP A 323 19.43 16.11 27.07
N TRP A 324 18.54 15.17 26.74
CA TRP A 324 17.11 15.44 26.53
C TRP A 324 16.47 16.05 27.78
N LYS A 325 17.08 15.92 28.98
CA LYS A 325 16.65 16.53 30.25
C LYS A 325 16.61 18.05 30.19
N ASP A 326 17.39 18.68 29.30
CA ASP A 326 17.36 20.13 29.14
C ASP A 326 16.13 20.66 28.39
N TRP A 327 15.33 19.78 27.78
CA TRP A 327 14.12 20.14 27.01
C TRP A 327 12.80 19.85 27.72
N PHE A 328 12.82 19.03 28.76
CA PHE A 328 11.67 18.71 29.57
C PHE A 328 11.89 19.19 31.01
N GLN A 329 11.96 20.50 31.20
CA GLN A 329 11.69 21.09 32.51
C GLN A 329 10.16 21.15 32.66
N PRO A 330 9.56 20.47 33.67
CA PRO A 330 8.16 20.68 33.97
C PRO A 330 7.99 22.12 34.44
N GLY A 331 7.17 22.90 33.67
CA GLY A 331 6.71 24.22 34.09
C GLY A 331 5.64 24.10 35.15
#